data_07a88dc58541faef54b7ba4c2556e1ff
#
_entry.id   07a88dc58541faef54b7ba4c2556e1ff
#
_cell.length_a   1.000
_cell.length_b   1.000
_cell.length_c   1.000
_cell.angle_alpha   90.00
_cell.angle_beta   90.00
_cell.angle_gamma   90.00
#
_symmetry.space_group_name_H-M   'P 1'
#
loop_
_entity.id
_entity.type
_entity.pdbx_description
1 polymer ?
#
loop_
_entity_poly.entity_id
_entity_poly.type
_entity_poly.pdbx_seq_one_letter_code
_entity_poly.pdbx_strand_id
1 'polypeptide(L)'
;MRGTARRIGGTALATVVLSAGLAACTDGKGESARSCTGGTYAWSDVRRSEELTELADPIRLEKRTASYSAHLRPVGDTGVRPTVNGTPHGVRAADVIKALGKHLRVGEPLADPSDRDVPEEGLGHVFEAATGDLKGAYYSWAYRKAVEADFAYTCGSNAPVKGHVRTWEETGTGFLPCSSGPSELMTGRQAARESCPEGSEATEAS
;
A
#
# COMPACT_ATOMS: atom_id res chain seq x y z
N MET A 1 -34.93 -66.14 21.50
CA MET A 1 -36.33 -66.05 21.10
C MET A 1 -36.34 -65.36 19.76
N ARG A 2 -36.40 -66.07 18.68
CA ARG A 2 -37.56 -66.36 17.79
C ARG A 2 -38.26 -65.02 17.44
N GLY A 3 -38.35 -64.60 16.21
CA GLY A 3 -38.89 -65.02 14.94
C GLY A 3 -38.75 -63.96 13.89
N THR A 4 -38.50 -64.35 12.84
CA THR A 4 -39.21 -64.71 11.58
C THR A 4 -39.40 -63.60 10.59
N ALA A 5 -38.89 -63.91 9.46
CA ALA A 5 -38.98 -63.39 8.09
C ALA A 5 -40.35 -62.90 7.61
N ARG A 6 -40.33 -61.98 6.63
CA ARG A 6 -41.17 -62.12 5.40
C ARG A 6 -40.65 -61.28 4.24
N ARG A 7 -40.42 -61.94 3.11
CA ARG A 7 -40.19 -61.42 1.76
C ARG A 7 -41.51 -61.05 1.14
N ILE A 8 -41.51 -59.98 0.29
CA ILE A 8 -42.36 -59.77 -0.90
C ILE A 8 -41.61 -58.72 -1.69
N GLY A 9 -41.06 -58.81 -2.88
CA GLY A 9 -41.54 -59.39 -4.11
C GLY A 9 -42.33 -58.31 -4.88
N GLY A 10 -41.69 -57.52 -5.78
CA GLY A 10 -42.38 -56.57 -6.62
C GLY A 10 -41.47 -56.05 -7.76
N THR A 11 -41.52 -56.77 -8.88
CA THR A 11 -41.02 -56.39 -10.21
C THR A 11 -41.90 -55.28 -10.80
N ALA A 12 -41.30 -54.18 -11.30
CA ALA A 12 -41.99 -53.33 -12.29
C ALA A 12 -40.98 -52.55 -13.12
N LEU A 13 -40.90 -52.91 -14.32
CA LEU A 13 -40.83 -52.23 -15.61
C LEU A 13 -39.96 -50.97 -15.76
N ALA A 14 -38.92 -51.17 -16.59
CA ALA A 14 -38.17 -50.16 -17.28
C ALA A 14 -39.03 -49.42 -18.32
N THR A 15 -39.11 -48.11 -18.18
CA THR A 15 -39.49 -47.20 -19.28
C THR A 15 -38.34 -46.30 -19.60
N VAL A 16 -37.64 -46.63 -20.69
CA VAL A 16 -36.63 -45.75 -21.31
C VAL A 16 -37.40 -44.67 -22.09
N VAL A 17 -37.36 -43.46 -21.62
CA VAL A 17 -37.76 -42.27 -22.38
C VAL A 17 -36.49 -41.66 -22.99
N LEU A 18 -36.24 -41.91 -24.26
CA LEU A 18 -35.30 -41.12 -25.05
C LEU A 18 -35.92 -39.73 -25.30
N SER A 19 -35.52 -38.74 -24.55
CA SER A 19 -35.74 -37.34 -24.88
C SER A 19 -34.50 -36.87 -25.67
N ALA A 20 -34.63 -36.80 -27.01
CA ALA A 20 -33.74 -36.05 -27.87
C ALA A 20 -33.91 -34.55 -27.52
N GLY A 21 -33.06 -34.05 -26.64
CA GLY A 21 -32.94 -32.63 -26.32
C GLY A 21 -32.13 -31.92 -27.37
N LEU A 22 -32.77 -31.09 -28.14
CA LEU A 22 -32.18 -30.12 -29.06
C LEU A 22 -31.06 -29.34 -28.33
N ALA A 23 -29.82 -29.49 -28.79
CA ALA A 23 -28.75 -28.59 -28.46
C ALA A 23 -29.06 -27.22 -29.08
N ALA A 24 -29.69 -26.37 -28.33
CA ALA A 24 -29.74 -24.93 -28.63
C ALA A 24 -28.33 -24.39 -28.38
N CYS A 25 -27.59 -24.13 -29.44
CA CYS A 25 -26.46 -23.21 -29.41
C CYS A 25 -27.00 -21.83 -29.01
N THR A 26 -26.99 -21.52 -27.76
CA THR A 26 -27.14 -20.14 -27.31
C THR A 26 -25.78 -19.47 -27.47
N ASP A 27 -25.73 -18.56 -28.45
CA ASP A 27 -24.67 -17.58 -28.61
C ASP A 27 -24.23 -17.03 -27.26
N GLY A 28 -22.92 -17.12 -27.00
CA GLY A 28 -22.28 -16.61 -25.79
C GLY A 28 -22.45 -15.10 -25.65
N LYS A 29 -23.56 -14.69 -25.08
CA LYS A 29 -23.65 -13.39 -24.41
C LYS A 29 -22.83 -13.49 -23.12
N GLY A 30 -21.82 -12.64 -23.08
CA GLY A 30 -20.80 -12.52 -22.08
C GLY A 30 -21.25 -12.93 -20.68
N GLU A 31 -20.60 -13.94 -20.16
CA GLU A 31 -20.62 -14.26 -18.75
C GLU A 31 -20.18 -13.01 -17.99
N SER A 32 -21.14 -12.28 -17.44
CA SER A 32 -20.84 -11.20 -16.51
C SER A 32 -19.87 -11.77 -15.48
N ALA A 33 -18.63 -11.32 -15.50
CA ALA A 33 -17.61 -11.77 -14.59
C ALA A 33 -18.15 -11.68 -13.17
N ARG A 34 -18.50 -12.82 -12.57
CA ARG A 34 -19.01 -12.87 -11.20
C ARG A 34 -17.96 -12.27 -10.31
N SER A 35 -18.33 -11.27 -9.50
CA SER A 35 -17.44 -10.68 -8.53
C SER A 35 -16.92 -11.78 -7.60
N CYS A 36 -15.63 -11.94 -7.53
CA CYS A 36 -15.00 -12.93 -6.68
C CYS A 36 -14.36 -12.26 -5.48
N THR A 37 -14.98 -12.38 -4.32
CA THR A 37 -14.48 -11.81 -3.06
C THR A 37 -13.68 -12.81 -2.21
N GLY A 38 -13.62 -14.08 -2.61
CA GLY A 38 -12.98 -15.17 -1.86
C GLY A 38 -11.75 -15.81 -2.54
N GLY A 39 -11.08 -15.10 -3.45
CA GLY A 39 -9.89 -15.61 -4.11
C GLY A 39 -8.63 -15.56 -3.24
N THR A 40 -7.54 -16.09 -3.78
CA THR A 40 -6.23 -16.15 -3.13
C THR A 40 -5.22 -15.27 -3.85
N TYR A 41 -4.33 -14.63 -3.08
CA TYR A 41 -3.21 -13.84 -3.59
C TYR A 41 -1.92 -14.64 -3.57
N ALA A 42 -1.18 -14.62 -4.66
CA ALA A 42 0.24 -14.94 -4.71
C ALA A 42 1.01 -13.62 -4.89
N TRP A 43 1.92 -13.32 -3.96
CA TRP A 43 2.71 -12.09 -3.95
C TRP A 43 4.11 -12.35 -4.48
N SER A 44 4.65 -11.40 -5.24
CA SER A 44 6.03 -11.39 -5.74
C SER A 44 6.60 -9.98 -5.74
N ASP A 45 7.92 -9.88 -5.96
CA ASP A 45 8.64 -8.62 -6.12
C ASP A 45 8.38 -7.59 -5.03
N VAL A 46 8.22 -8.07 -3.78
CA VAL A 46 8.03 -7.21 -2.61
C VAL A 46 9.29 -6.38 -2.37
N ARG A 47 9.14 -5.07 -2.40
CA ARG A 47 10.20 -4.10 -2.15
C ARG A 47 9.79 -3.12 -1.07
N ARG A 48 10.75 -2.73 -0.26
CA ARG A 48 10.63 -1.65 0.72
C ARG A 48 11.69 -0.60 0.41
N SER A 49 11.30 0.65 0.45
CA SER A 49 12.20 1.79 0.26
C SER A 49 11.84 2.92 1.20
N GLU A 50 12.83 3.71 1.55
CA GLU A 50 12.63 4.97 2.24
C GLU A 50 12.64 6.10 1.21
N GLU A 51 11.59 6.88 1.13
CA GLU A 51 11.39 7.92 0.11
C GLU A 51 11.29 9.29 0.77
N LEU A 52 12.15 10.23 0.35
CA LEU A 52 11.99 11.65 0.66
C LEU A 52 10.78 12.16 -0.10
N THR A 53 9.78 12.66 0.61
CA THR A 53 8.51 13.11 0.00
C THR A 53 8.40 14.60 -0.09
N GLU A 54 8.93 15.31 0.91
CA GLU A 54 8.82 16.76 0.99
C GLU A 54 10.04 17.36 1.69
N LEU A 55 10.31 18.62 1.39
CA LEU A 55 11.44 19.39 1.93
C LEU A 55 11.04 20.83 2.20
N ALA A 56 11.44 21.38 3.35
CA ALA A 56 11.31 22.81 3.61
C ALA A 56 12.56 23.56 3.18
N ASP A 57 12.42 24.87 2.96
CA ASP A 57 13.57 25.74 2.86
C ASP A 57 14.36 25.68 4.18
N PRO A 58 15.70 25.64 4.11
CA PRO A 58 16.53 25.63 5.31
C PRO A 58 16.35 26.92 6.12
N ILE A 59 16.35 26.80 7.45
CA ILE A 59 16.23 27.94 8.35
C ILE A 59 17.52 28.15 9.12
N ARG A 60 17.84 29.41 9.40
CA ARG A 60 18.88 29.81 10.32
C ARG A 60 18.28 30.46 11.56
N LEU A 61 18.44 29.83 12.71
CA LEU A 61 18.01 30.31 14.01
C LEU A 61 19.15 31.13 14.64
N GLU A 62 18.99 32.46 14.71
CA GLU A 62 20.01 33.36 15.27
C GLU A 62 19.74 33.75 16.72
N LYS A 63 18.48 33.72 17.11
CA LYS A 63 18.00 34.09 18.45
C LYS A 63 16.99 33.08 18.95
N ARG A 64 16.75 33.09 20.25
CA ARG A 64 15.71 32.27 20.87
C ARG A 64 14.34 32.50 20.21
N THR A 65 13.71 31.37 19.81
CA THR A 65 12.39 31.34 19.20
C THR A 65 11.59 30.25 19.89
N ALA A 66 10.31 30.48 20.21
CA ALA A 66 9.50 29.47 20.89
C ALA A 66 9.23 28.26 19.99
N SER A 67 8.88 28.50 18.74
CA SER A 67 8.57 27.48 17.76
C SER A 67 8.98 27.92 16.36
N TYR A 68 9.13 26.95 15.49
CA TYR A 68 9.32 27.10 14.06
C TYR A 68 8.21 26.35 13.33
N SER A 69 7.64 26.97 12.33
CA SER A 69 6.66 26.36 11.42
C SER A 69 7.11 26.55 9.99
N ALA A 70 7.02 25.52 9.18
CA ALA A 70 7.36 25.57 7.76
C ALA A 70 6.35 24.78 6.92
N HIS A 71 6.11 25.24 5.70
CA HIS A 71 5.46 24.44 4.69
C HIS A 71 6.51 23.58 4.00
N LEU A 72 6.32 22.28 4.07
CA LEU A 72 7.11 21.32 3.32
C LEU A 72 6.61 21.30 1.87
N ARG A 73 7.50 21.34 0.90
CA ARG A 73 7.17 21.27 -0.52
C ARG A 73 7.48 19.88 -1.06
N PRO A 74 6.60 19.31 -1.89
CA PRO A 74 6.84 18.00 -2.51
C PRO A 74 8.19 17.97 -3.26
N VAL A 75 8.91 16.87 -3.12
CA VAL A 75 10.17 16.59 -3.83
C VAL A 75 9.89 15.56 -4.92
N GLY A 76 10.11 15.96 -6.18
CA GLY A 76 9.89 15.08 -7.32
C GLY A 76 8.42 14.68 -7.53
N ASP A 77 8.22 13.62 -8.29
CA ASP A 77 6.89 13.04 -8.57
C ASP A 77 6.61 11.88 -7.59
N THR A 78 6.68 12.17 -6.31
CA THR A 78 6.32 11.20 -5.27
C THR A 78 4.80 11.15 -5.19
N GLY A 79 4.18 10.14 -5.82
CA GLY A 79 2.73 9.95 -5.78
C GLY A 79 2.18 10.05 -4.36
N VAL A 80 1.19 10.89 -4.16
CA VAL A 80 0.63 11.24 -2.83
C VAL A 80 -0.39 10.24 -2.30
N ARG A 81 -0.78 9.24 -3.09
CA ARG A 81 -1.81 8.27 -2.69
C ARG A 81 -1.37 6.83 -2.95
N PRO A 82 -1.78 5.89 -2.09
CA PRO A 82 -1.65 4.48 -2.37
C PRO A 82 -2.36 4.10 -3.67
N THR A 83 -1.76 3.22 -4.46
CA THR A 83 -2.32 2.79 -5.75
C THR A 83 -2.35 1.28 -5.85
N VAL A 84 -3.38 0.76 -6.53
CA VAL A 84 -3.50 -0.62 -6.93
C VAL A 84 -3.89 -0.67 -8.39
N ASN A 85 -2.99 -1.18 -9.22
CA ASN A 85 -3.23 -1.43 -10.64
C ASN A 85 -3.61 -2.89 -10.85
N GLY A 86 -4.52 -3.17 -11.79
CA GLY A 86 -4.96 -4.53 -12.06
C GLY A 86 -5.90 -5.09 -10.98
N THR A 87 -6.69 -4.23 -10.34
CA THR A 87 -7.67 -4.67 -9.32
C THR A 87 -8.67 -5.66 -9.91
N PRO A 88 -8.84 -6.87 -9.32
CA PRO A 88 -9.81 -7.84 -9.80
C PRO A 88 -11.24 -7.32 -9.72
N HIS A 89 -12.10 -7.76 -10.64
CA HIS A 89 -13.49 -7.34 -10.64
C HIS A 89 -14.20 -7.67 -9.31
N GLY A 90 -14.82 -6.67 -8.68
CA GLY A 90 -15.51 -6.81 -7.39
C GLY A 90 -14.59 -6.80 -6.16
N VAL A 91 -13.28 -6.58 -6.34
CA VAL A 91 -12.30 -6.41 -5.25
C VAL A 91 -11.91 -4.93 -5.16
N ARG A 92 -11.93 -4.34 -3.98
CA ARG A 92 -11.54 -2.95 -3.77
C ARG A 92 -10.02 -2.85 -3.57
N ALA A 93 -9.43 -1.72 -3.97
CA ALA A 93 -8.01 -1.44 -3.74
C ALA A 93 -7.60 -1.60 -2.27
N ALA A 94 -8.40 -1.08 -1.33
CA ALA A 94 -8.18 -1.22 0.10
C ALA A 94 -8.13 -2.70 0.56
N ASP A 95 -8.95 -3.59 -0.03
CA ASP A 95 -8.94 -5.01 0.32
C ASP A 95 -7.65 -5.70 -0.18
N VAL A 96 -7.11 -5.28 -1.33
CA VAL A 96 -5.81 -5.76 -1.85
C VAL A 96 -4.68 -5.33 -0.92
N ILE A 97 -4.64 -4.04 -0.53
CA ILE A 97 -3.64 -3.50 0.38
C ILE A 97 -3.71 -4.19 1.74
N LYS A 98 -4.90 -4.39 2.28
CA LYS A 98 -5.11 -5.14 3.53
C LYS A 98 -4.60 -6.59 3.43
N ALA A 99 -4.78 -7.24 2.28
CA ALA A 99 -4.26 -8.59 2.05
C ALA A 99 -2.72 -8.59 2.00
N LEU A 100 -2.09 -7.55 1.40
CA LEU A 100 -0.64 -7.37 1.41
C LEU A 100 -0.14 -7.18 2.84
N GLY A 101 -0.76 -6.32 3.65
CA GLY A 101 -0.37 -6.11 5.05
C GLY A 101 -0.40 -7.40 5.87
N LYS A 102 -1.41 -8.25 5.68
CA LYS A 102 -1.48 -9.58 6.30
C LYS A 102 -0.36 -10.51 5.83
N HIS A 103 -0.04 -10.50 4.54
CA HIS A 103 1.07 -11.29 3.98
C HIS A 103 2.41 -10.87 4.59
N LEU A 104 2.65 -9.58 4.72
CA LEU A 104 3.86 -8.99 5.28
C LEU A 104 3.93 -9.06 6.81
N ARG A 105 2.81 -9.39 7.47
CA ARG A 105 2.66 -9.43 8.94
C ARG A 105 3.02 -8.11 9.60
N VAL A 106 2.63 -6.99 8.95
CA VAL A 106 2.85 -5.66 9.53
C VAL A 106 2.00 -5.47 10.79
N GLY A 107 2.55 -4.74 11.77
CA GLY A 107 1.86 -4.47 13.04
C GLY A 107 0.73 -3.44 12.90
N GLU A 108 0.95 -2.44 12.06
CA GLU A 108 -0.01 -1.39 11.73
C GLU A 108 -0.57 -1.56 10.32
N PRO A 109 -1.79 -1.12 10.02
CA PRO A 109 -2.35 -1.14 8.68
C PRO A 109 -1.47 -0.36 7.70
N LEU A 110 -1.28 -0.90 6.49
CA LEU A 110 -0.70 -0.14 5.38
C LEU A 110 -1.66 0.97 4.96
N ALA A 111 -1.12 2.10 4.52
CA ALA A 111 -1.91 3.20 3.99
C ALA A 111 -2.77 2.75 2.81
N ASP A 112 -4.02 3.18 2.76
CA ASP A 112 -4.95 2.84 1.69
C ASP A 112 -5.55 4.11 1.03
N PRO A 113 -6.14 4.00 -0.17
CA PRO A 113 -6.65 5.17 -0.90
C PRO A 113 -7.79 5.93 -0.20
N SER A 114 -8.38 5.36 0.84
CA SER A 114 -9.45 5.98 1.64
C SER A 114 -8.94 6.72 2.87
N ASP A 115 -7.64 6.65 3.17
CA ASP A 115 -7.06 7.35 4.30
C ASP A 115 -7.19 8.86 4.13
N ARG A 116 -7.75 9.49 5.15
CA ARG A 116 -8.01 10.94 5.15
C ARG A 116 -6.77 11.77 5.44
N ASP A 117 -5.76 11.15 6.06
CA ASP A 117 -4.50 11.79 6.44
C ASP A 117 -3.48 11.86 5.27
N VAL A 118 -3.88 11.36 4.10
CA VAL A 118 -3.10 11.54 2.88
C VAL A 118 -3.32 12.96 2.37
N PRO A 119 -2.29 13.82 2.30
CA PRO A 119 -2.43 15.18 1.80
C PRO A 119 -3.07 15.21 0.42
N GLU A 120 -3.85 16.27 0.14
CA GLU A 120 -4.31 16.52 -1.21
C GLU A 120 -3.11 16.81 -2.13
N GLU A 121 -3.22 16.39 -3.38
CA GLU A 121 -2.18 16.56 -4.37
C GLU A 121 -1.76 18.05 -4.48
N GLY A 122 -0.46 18.32 -4.30
CA GLY A 122 0.11 19.66 -4.35
C GLY A 122 0.06 20.47 -3.05
N LEU A 123 -0.57 19.95 -2.00
CA LEU A 123 -0.53 20.55 -0.66
C LEU A 123 0.50 19.82 0.18
N GLY A 124 1.63 20.48 0.47
CA GLY A 124 2.64 19.96 1.40
C GLY A 124 2.17 20.01 2.85
N HIS A 125 2.80 19.22 3.70
CA HIS A 125 2.53 19.23 5.13
C HIS A 125 3.02 20.53 5.77
N VAL A 126 2.34 20.95 6.84
CA VAL A 126 2.88 21.94 7.77
C VAL A 126 3.71 21.21 8.81
N PHE A 127 4.98 21.53 8.87
CA PHE A 127 5.90 21.04 9.90
C PHE A 127 5.98 22.07 11.03
N GLU A 128 5.90 21.61 12.26
CA GLU A 128 6.09 22.45 13.46
C GLU A 128 7.08 21.81 14.42
N ALA A 129 7.98 22.61 14.96
CA ALA A 129 8.94 22.17 15.98
C ALA A 129 9.10 23.22 17.08
N ALA A 130 9.22 22.76 18.34
CA ALA A 130 9.67 23.60 19.43
C ALA A 130 11.17 23.87 19.27
N THR A 131 11.56 25.13 19.21
CA THR A 131 12.96 25.52 18.95
C THR A 131 13.70 26.05 20.17
N GLY A 132 13.01 26.71 21.10
CA GLY A 132 13.62 27.16 22.35
C GLY A 132 14.93 27.94 22.14
N ASP A 133 16.02 27.38 22.66
CA ASP A 133 17.36 27.95 22.60
C ASP A 133 18.22 27.41 21.44
N LEU A 134 17.62 26.71 20.47
CA LEU A 134 18.32 26.22 19.28
C LEU A 134 18.94 27.38 18.48
N LYS A 135 20.16 27.18 17.97
CA LYS A 135 20.89 28.12 17.14
C LYS A 135 21.57 27.41 15.97
N GLY A 136 21.79 28.14 14.88
CA GLY A 136 22.45 27.61 13.70
C GLY A 136 21.50 27.31 12.54
N ALA A 137 22.00 26.66 11.52
CA ALA A 137 21.24 26.22 10.36
C ALA A 137 20.56 24.88 10.64
N TYR A 138 19.29 24.77 10.26
CA TYR A 138 18.48 23.57 10.39
C TYR A 138 17.78 23.25 9.06
N TYR A 139 17.48 21.96 8.86
CA TYR A 139 16.68 21.47 7.75
C TYR A 139 15.56 20.58 8.25
N SER A 140 14.45 20.57 7.53
CA SER A 140 13.29 19.73 7.83
C SER A 140 12.76 19.06 6.58
N TRP A 141 12.31 17.83 6.74
CA TRP A 141 11.83 17.00 5.64
C TRP A 141 10.68 16.09 6.08
N ALA A 142 9.93 15.59 5.10
CA ALA A 142 9.02 14.48 5.31
C ALA A 142 9.48 13.25 4.50
N TYR A 143 9.15 12.08 5.00
CA TYR A 143 9.49 10.81 4.37
C TYR A 143 8.37 9.79 4.54
N ARG A 144 8.44 8.74 3.77
CA ARG A 144 7.63 7.53 3.96
C ARG A 144 8.47 6.26 3.78
N LYS A 145 8.05 5.20 4.45
CA LYS A 145 8.54 3.84 4.24
C LYS A 145 7.62 3.15 3.26
N ALA A 146 7.94 3.27 1.98
CA ALA A 146 7.14 2.74 0.89
C ALA A 146 7.24 1.22 0.79
N VAL A 147 6.14 0.60 0.36
CA VAL A 147 6.03 -0.83 0.07
C VAL A 147 5.43 -0.99 -1.32
N GLU A 148 6.11 -1.75 -2.16
CA GLU A 148 5.65 -2.15 -3.48
C GLU A 148 5.60 -3.67 -3.58
N ALA A 149 4.62 -4.20 -4.28
CA ALA A 149 4.52 -5.63 -4.55
C ALA A 149 3.71 -5.91 -5.80
N ASP A 150 4.08 -6.95 -6.53
CA ASP A 150 3.25 -7.54 -7.57
C ASP A 150 2.37 -8.62 -6.97
N PHE A 151 1.19 -8.81 -7.54
CA PHE A 151 0.29 -9.89 -7.15
C PHE A 151 -0.33 -10.63 -8.33
N ALA A 152 -0.68 -11.89 -8.09
CA ALA A 152 -1.57 -12.67 -8.92
C ALA A 152 -2.77 -13.12 -8.06
N TYR A 153 -3.96 -12.68 -8.40
CA TYR A 153 -5.20 -13.04 -7.71
C TYR A 153 -5.96 -14.10 -8.48
N THR A 154 -6.17 -15.26 -7.84
CA THR A 154 -6.88 -16.40 -8.44
C THR A 154 -8.23 -16.61 -7.77
N CYS A 155 -9.28 -16.70 -8.57
CA CYS A 155 -10.64 -16.96 -8.14
C CYS A 155 -11.16 -18.28 -8.71
N GLY A 156 -11.26 -19.29 -7.86
CA GLY A 156 -11.66 -20.64 -8.28
C GLY A 156 -10.71 -21.20 -9.33
N SER A 157 -11.24 -21.64 -10.47
CA SER A 157 -10.48 -22.19 -11.60
C SER A 157 -10.12 -21.14 -12.67
N ASN A 158 -10.40 -19.86 -12.45
CA ASN A 158 -10.13 -18.81 -13.42
C ASN A 158 -8.63 -18.52 -13.55
N ALA A 159 -8.22 -17.98 -14.70
CA ALA A 159 -6.89 -17.46 -14.88
C ALA A 159 -6.59 -16.34 -13.87
N PRO A 160 -5.36 -16.28 -13.30
CA PRO A 160 -4.99 -15.25 -12.35
C PRO A 160 -5.07 -13.85 -12.96
N VAL A 161 -5.64 -12.91 -12.23
CA VAL A 161 -5.56 -11.47 -12.53
C VAL A 161 -4.27 -10.95 -11.89
N LYS A 162 -3.39 -10.36 -12.70
CA LYS A 162 -2.14 -9.78 -12.24
C LYS A 162 -2.30 -8.29 -11.97
N GLY A 163 -1.61 -7.80 -10.95
CA GLY A 163 -1.61 -6.39 -10.61
C GLY A 163 -0.38 -5.99 -9.79
N HIS A 164 -0.32 -4.70 -9.48
CA HIS A 164 0.75 -4.08 -8.73
C HIS A 164 0.16 -3.19 -7.65
N VAL A 165 0.78 -3.20 -6.45
CA VAL A 165 0.44 -2.36 -5.31
C VAL A 165 1.61 -1.45 -5.00
N ARG A 166 1.33 -0.17 -4.78
CA ARG A 166 2.24 0.78 -4.13
C ARG A 166 1.52 1.42 -2.95
N THR A 167 2.10 1.32 -1.77
CA THR A 167 1.58 1.83 -0.51
C THR A 167 2.74 2.13 0.44
N TRP A 168 2.47 2.41 1.72
CA TRP A 168 3.52 2.63 2.73
C TRP A 168 3.10 2.13 4.11
N GLU A 169 4.11 1.80 4.93
CA GLU A 169 3.96 1.35 6.30
C GLU A 169 3.92 2.52 7.28
N GLU A 170 4.67 3.60 6.97
CA GLU A 170 4.92 4.71 7.89
C GLU A 170 5.19 5.99 7.10
N THR A 171 4.74 7.10 7.64
CA THR A 171 5.18 8.44 7.25
C THR A 171 5.80 9.12 8.45
N GLY A 172 6.73 10.03 8.22
CA GLY A 172 7.33 10.79 9.30
C GLY A 172 7.96 12.08 8.83
N THR A 173 8.36 12.90 9.78
CA THR A 173 9.08 14.15 9.55
C THR A 173 10.37 14.17 10.34
N GLY A 174 11.36 14.90 9.85
CA GLY A 174 12.62 15.12 10.55
C GLY A 174 12.98 16.59 10.63
N PHE A 175 13.73 16.95 11.66
CA PHE A 175 14.28 18.28 11.87
C PHE A 175 15.64 18.16 12.56
N LEU A 176 16.70 18.50 11.86
CA LEU A 176 18.08 18.37 12.37
C LEU A 176 18.93 19.60 12.06
N PRO A 177 19.95 19.90 12.91
CA PRO A 177 20.92 20.92 12.60
C PRO A 177 21.90 20.45 11.50
N CYS A 178 22.31 21.38 10.64
CA CYS A 178 23.35 21.10 9.63
C CYS A 178 24.73 20.83 10.28
N SER A 179 24.91 21.18 11.53
CA SER A 179 26.12 20.91 12.32
C SER A 179 26.10 19.55 13.04
N SER A 180 25.04 18.74 12.88
CA SER A 180 25.05 17.37 13.38
C SER A 180 25.67 16.44 12.35
N GLY A 181 26.17 15.29 12.81
CA GLY A 181 26.58 14.22 11.90
C GLY A 181 25.42 13.75 10.99
N PRO A 182 25.73 12.89 9.99
CA PRO A 182 24.74 12.41 9.05
C PRO A 182 23.54 11.75 9.73
N SER A 183 22.33 11.99 9.20
CA SER A 183 21.09 11.35 9.68
C SER A 183 21.20 9.82 9.56
N GLU A 184 20.60 9.09 10.50
CA GLU A 184 20.42 7.63 10.39
C GLU A 184 19.49 7.26 9.22
N LEU A 185 18.49 8.10 8.93
CA LEU A 185 17.59 7.93 7.80
C LEU A 185 18.27 8.35 6.49
N MET A 186 18.12 7.52 5.46
CA MET A 186 18.65 7.85 4.12
C MET A 186 18.02 9.13 3.56
N THR A 187 16.73 9.33 3.79
CA THR A 187 16.00 10.54 3.40
C THR A 187 16.50 11.78 4.14
N GLY A 188 16.87 11.65 5.40
CA GLY A 188 17.50 12.75 6.14
C GLY A 188 18.86 13.14 5.60
N ARG A 189 19.68 12.17 5.16
CA ARG A 189 20.94 12.45 4.46
C ARG A 189 20.73 13.10 3.10
N GLN A 190 19.72 12.68 2.36
CA GLN A 190 19.34 13.32 1.11
C GLN A 190 18.88 14.76 1.35
N ALA A 191 17.99 14.97 2.31
CA ALA A 191 17.51 16.29 2.70
C ALA A 191 18.64 17.24 3.14
N ALA A 192 19.62 16.74 3.90
CA ALA A 192 20.79 17.51 4.30
C ALA A 192 21.60 18.00 3.09
N ARG A 193 21.85 17.13 2.09
CA ARG A 193 22.58 17.52 0.88
C ARG A 193 21.88 18.60 0.05
N GLU A 194 20.55 18.63 0.10
CA GLU A 194 19.74 19.61 -0.62
C GLU A 194 19.56 20.93 0.15
N SER A 195 19.70 20.90 1.50
CA SER A 195 19.33 22.04 2.35
C SER A 195 20.50 22.66 3.10
N CYS A 196 21.51 21.88 3.47
CA CYS A 196 22.62 22.39 4.26
C CYS A 196 23.73 22.98 3.40
N PRO A 197 24.53 23.93 3.93
CA PRO A 197 25.72 24.43 3.26
C PRO A 197 26.68 23.27 2.94
N GLU A 198 27.37 23.36 1.80
CA GLU A 198 28.41 22.40 1.41
C GLU A 198 29.50 22.33 2.47
N GLY A 199 29.94 21.11 2.81
CA GLY A 199 30.97 20.86 3.85
C GLY A 199 30.43 20.94 5.29
N SER A 200 29.11 21.04 5.51
CA SER A 200 28.53 20.87 6.84
C SER A 200 28.55 19.38 7.26
N GLU A 201 28.67 19.11 8.57
CA GLU A 201 28.76 17.74 9.11
C GLU A 201 27.60 16.84 8.65
N ALA A 202 26.38 17.39 8.52
CA ALA A 202 25.20 16.66 8.06
C ALA A 202 25.32 16.18 6.59
N THR A 203 26.20 16.80 5.78
CA THR A 203 26.39 16.45 4.37
C THR A 203 27.53 15.49 4.13
N GLU A 204 28.32 15.16 5.16
CA GLU A 204 29.43 14.22 5.04
C GLU A 204 28.93 12.82 4.66
N ALA A 205 29.66 12.18 3.75
CA ALA A 205 29.38 10.79 3.36
C ALA A 205 29.81 9.84 4.49
N SER A 206 28.90 8.98 4.94
CA SER A 206 29.20 7.91 5.90
C SER A 206 29.82 6.73 5.20
#